data_1d6fe33ec1350528dec1fa44d2e86497
#
_entry.id   1d6fe33ec1350528dec1fa44d2e86497
#
_cell.length_a   1.000
_cell.length_b   1.000
_cell.length_c   1.000
_cell.angle_alpha   90.00
_cell.angle_beta   90.00
_cell.angle_gamma   90.00
#
_symmetry.space_group_name_H-M   'P 1'
#
loop_
_entity.id
_entity.type
_entity.pdbx_description
1 polymer ?
#
loop_
_entity_poly.entity_id
_entity_poly.type
_entity_poly.pdbx_seq_one_letter_code
_entity_poly.pdbx_strand_id
1 'polypeptide(L)'
;MFRPRIIPCLLVQNQGLVKTVNFKKPKYVGDPINAVRIFNEMSVDELIVADIDATVQKREPNYKMIANLAAECRMPLCYAGGVRTAEQVERIVSLGVEKVAIGHAAIETPELISDAARRVGNQSIVVVMD
;
A
#
# COMPACT_ATOMS: atom_id res chain seq x y z
N MET A 1 -10.04 22.16 -16.44
CA MET A 1 -10.27 22.47 -15.01
C MET A 1 -9.67 21.39 -14.14
N PHE A 2 -8.86 21.75 -13.14
CA PHE A 2 -8.29 20.80 -12.22
C PHE A 2 -9.28 20.49 -11.10
N ARG A 3 -9.54 19.21 -10.88
CA ARG A 3 -10.36 18.75 -9.78
C ARG A 3 -9.45 18.14 -8.70
N PRO A 4 -9.64 18.47 -7.43
CA PRO A 4 -8.89 17.79 -6.36
C PRO A 4 -9.15 16.31 -6.41
N ARG A 5 -8.11 15.52 -6.13
CA ARG A 5 -8.22 14.06 -6.03
C ARG A 5 -8.33 13.69 -4.55
N ILE A 6 -9.19 12.74 -4.27
CA ILE A 6 -9.35 12.22 -2.91
C ILE A 6 -8.71 10.84 -2.85
N ILE A 7 -7.67 10.73 -2.03
CA ILE A 7 -6.88 9.50 -1.90
C ILE A 7 -6.79 9.13 -0.42
N PRO A 8 -7.75 8.36 0.11
CA PRO A 8 -7.67 7.91 1.50
C PRO A 8 -6.47 7.01 1.71
N CYS A 9 -5.87 7.10 2.91
CA CYS A 9 -4.78 6.22 3.32
C CYS A 9 -5.24 5.40 4.53
N LEU A 10 -5.33 4.09 4.35
CA LEU A 10 -5.71 3.15 5.40
C LEU A 10 -4.46 2.57 6.05
N LEU A 11 -4.37 2.69 7.37
CA LEU A 11 -3.28 2.10 8.13
C LEU A 11 -3.71 0.73 8.63
N VAL A 12 -2.90 -0.30 8.37
CA VAL A 12 -3.19 -1.67 8.76
C VAL A 12 -2.13 -2.18 9.72
N GLN A 13 -2.56 -2.83 10.79
CA GLN A 13 -1.71 -3.52 11.75
C GLN A 13 -2.38 -4.82 12.14
N ASN A 14 -1.64 -5.94 12.11
CA ASN A 14 -2.20 -7.26 12.41
C ASN A 14 -3.48 -7.56 11.62
N GLN A 15 -3.48 -7.19 10.32
CA GLN A 15 -4.59 -7.40 9.38
C GLN A 15 -5.86 -6.59 9.74
N GLY A 16 -5.79 -5.72 10.74
CA GLY A 16 -6.89 -4.85 11.12
C GLY A 16 -6.62 -3.39 10.78
N LEU A 17 -7.69 -2.64 10.53
CA LEU A 17 -7.58 -1.20 10.31
C LEU A 17 -7.32 -0.50 11.64
N VAL A 18 -6.34 0.40 11.68
CA VAL A 18 -5.96 1.09 12.91
C VAL A 18 -5.87 2.60 12.70
N LYS A 19 -5.96 3.30 13.82
CA LYS A 19 -5.73 4.73 13.91
C LYS A 19 -4.61 4.97 14.91
N THR A 20 -3.67 5.86 14.59
CA THR A 20 -2.56 6.19 15.49
C THR A 20 -2.62 7.66 15.91
N VAL A 21 -2.00 7.96 17.05
CA VAL A 21 -1.80 9.33 17.53
C VAL A 21 -0.29 9.58 17.55
N ASN A 22 0.17 10.56 16.79
CA ASN A 22 1.60 10.87 16.64
C ASN A 22 2.43 9.63 16.28
N PHE A 23 1.88 8.75 15.43
CA PHE A 23 2.49 7.49 14.99
C PHE A 23 2.74 6.50 16.12
N LYS A 24 2.03 6.65 17.24
CA LYS A 24 2.13 5.78 18.42
C LYS A 24 0.74 5.31 18.85
N LYS A 25 0.72 4.28 19.68
CA LYS A 25 -0.52 3.76 20.29
C LYS A 25 -1.60 3.46 19.26
N PRO A 26 -1.37 2.51 18.32
CA PRO A 26 -2.38 2.16 17.35
C PRO A 26 -3.63 1.61 18.02
N LYS A 27 -4.80 2.07 17.55
CA LYS A 27 -6.10 1.64 18.05
C LYS A 27 -6.87 0.99 16.91
N TYR A 28 -7.34 -0.23 17.12
CA TYR A 28 -8.16 -0.93 16.13
C TYR A 28 -9.47 -0.20 15.90
N VAL A 29 -9.81 0.05 14.65
CA VAL A 29 -11.03 0.77 14.28
C VAL A 29 -11.89 0.04 13.24
N GLY A 30 -11.49 -1.11 12.75
CA GLY A 30 -12.34 -1.88 11.83
C GLY A 30 -11.62 -2.83 10.92
N ASP A 31 -12.39 -3.37 9.98
CA ASP A 31 -11.93 -4.32 8.97
C ASP A 31 -11.56 -3.56 7.68
N PRO A 32 -10.36 -3.78 7.14
CA PRO A 32 -9.95 -3.14 5.89
C PRO A 32 -10.89 -3.39 4.72
N ILE A 33 -11.44 -4.58 4.59
CA ILE A 33 -12.38 -4.92 3.50
C ILE A 33 -13.64 -4.08 3.58
N ASN A 34 -14.18 -3.87 4.77
CA ASN A 34 -15.36 -3.02 4.94
C ASN A 34 -15.04 -1.56 4.60
N ALA A 35 -13.86 -1.07 4.94
CA ALA A 35 -13.44 0.28 4.57
C ALA A 35 -13.34 0.43 3.05
N VAL A 36 -12.78 -0.56 2.36
CA VAL A 36 -12.70 -0.55 0.90
C VAL A 36 -14.09 -0.47 0.28
N ARG A 37 -15.05 -1.24 0.82
CA ARG A 37 -16.44 -1.21 0.33
C ARG A 37 -17.06 0.17 0.48
N ILE A 38 -16.83 0.83 1.62
CA ILE A 38 -17.32 2.19 1.85
C ILE A 38 -16.71 3.17 0.84
N PHE A 39 -15.40 3.09 0.60
CA PHE A 39 -14.74 3.97 -0.34
C PHE A 39 -15.13 3.69 -1.80
N ASN A 40 -15.47 2.43 -2.15
CA ASN A 40 -16.06 2.12 -3.45
C ASN A 40 -17.37 2.89 -3.65
N GLU A 41 -18.24 2.90 -2.62
CA GLU A 41 -19.52 3.62 -2.68
C GLU A 41 -19.32 5.14 -2.78
N MET A 42 -18.28 5.66 -2.15
CA MET A 42 -17.95 7.08 -2.20
C MET A 42 -17.26 7.51 -3.49
N SER A 43 -16.85 6.57 -4.33
CA SER A 43 -16.17 6.82 -5.59
C SER A 43 -14.93 7.70 -5.44
N VAL A 44 -14.10 7.40 -4.43
CA VAL A 44 -12.81 8.10 -4.26
C VAL A 44 -11.89 7.79 -5.44
N ASP A 45 -10.92 8.67 -5.69
CA ASP A 45 -10.07 8.57 -6.89
C ASP A 45 -9.06 7.43 -6.82
N GLU A 46 -8.52 7.16 -5.64
CA GLU A 46 -7.48 6.16 -5.44
C GLU A 46 -7.48 5.77 -3.97
N LEU A 47 -6.90 4.63 -3.63
CA LEU A 47 -6.82 4.18 -2.25
C LEU A 47 -5.40 3.72 -1.94
N ILE A 48 -4.88 4.14 -0.78
CA ILE A 48 -3.57 3.69 -0.29
C ILE A 48 -3.80 2.82 0.94
N VAL A 49 -3.16 1.65 0.96
CA VAL A 49 -3.14 0.76 2.13
C VAL A 49 -1.70 0.63 2.60
N ALA A 50 -1.43 1.03 3.84
CA ALA A 50 -0.09 0.97 4.41
C ALA A 50 -0.08 0.00 5.60
N ASP A 51 0.69 -1.08 5.49
CA ASP A 51 0.90 -2.00 6.60
C ASP A 51 2.04 -1.45 7.46
N ILE A 52 1.69 -0.90 8.62
CA ILE A 52 2.63 -0.18 9.46
C ILE A 52 3.56 -1.09 10.27
N ASP A 53 3.28 -2.39 10.32
CA ASP A 53 4.10 -3.36 11.05
C ASP A 53 5.15 -4.07 10.18
N ALA A 54 4.87 -4.21 8.89
CA ALA A 54 5.68 -5.06 8.03
C ALA A 54 7.16 -4.68 8.03
N THR A 55 7.46 -3.38 7.97
CA THR A 55 8.85 -2.90 7.99
C THR A 55 9.48 -3.06 9.37
N VAL A 56 8.75 -2.71 10.43
CA VAL A 56 9.25 -2.78 11.81
C VAL A 56 9.54 -4.23 12.21
N GLN A 57 8.65 -5.15 11.85
CA GLN A 57 8.80 -6.57 12.17
C GLN A 57 9.68 -7.32 11.17
N LYS A 58 10.18 -6.65 10.14
CA LYS A 58 11.03 -7.24 9.09
C LYS A 58 10.38 -8.46 8.44
N ARG A 59 9.07 -8.46 8.32
CA ARG A 59 8.35 -9.56 7.66
C ARG A 59 7.97 -9.18 6.23
N GLU A 60 7.70 -10.18 5.43
CA GLU A 60 7.23 -9.95 4.06
C GLU A 60 5.83 -9.34 4.06
N PRO A 61 5.45 -8.66 2.97
CA PRO A 61 4.06 -8.22 2.79
C PRO A 61 3.09 -9.38 2.94
N ASN A 62 1.91 -9.10 3.48
CA ASN A 62 0.85 -10.11 3.60
C ASN A 62 0.13 -10.21 2.25
N TYR A 63 0.62 -11.09 1.38
CA TYR A 63 0.10 -11.23 0.01
C TYR A 63 -1.36 -11.65 -0.04
N LYS A 64 -1.81 -12.46 0.92
CA LYS A 64 -3.21 -12.89 0.97
C LYS A 64 -4.13 -11.71 1.27
N MET A 65 -3.77 -10.88 2.23
CA MET A 65 -4.52 -9.67 2.55
C MET A 65 -4.55 -8.72 1.35
N ILE A 66 -3.40 -8.52 0.72
CA ILE A 66 -3.28 -7.63 -0.45
C ILE A 66 -4.17 -8.13 -1.59
N ALA A 67 -4.16 -9.43 -1.86
CA ALA A 67 -4.99 -10.01 -2.91
C ALA A 67 -6.48 -9.81 -2.62
N ASN A 68 -6.89 -10.01 -1.37
CA ASN A 68 -8.28 -9.81 -0.97
C ASN A 68 -8.73 -8.35 -1.12
N LEU A 69 -7.86 -7.40 -0.73
CA LEU A 69 -8.15 -5.99 -0.88
C LEU A 69 -8.22 -5.57 -2.35
N ALA A 70 -7.29 -6.07 -3.17
CA ALA A 70 -7.27 -5.77 -4.60
C ALA A 70 -8.51 -6.30 -5.30
N ALA A 71 -8.97 -7.49 -4.93
CA ALA A 71 -10.17 -8.09 -5.52
C ALA A 71 -11.43 -7.28 -5.19
N GLU A 72 -11.50 -6.66 -4.02
CA GLU A 72 -12.65 -5.87 -3.59
C GLU A 72 -12.62 -4.43 -4.10
N CYS A 73 -11.43 -3.88 -4.30
CA CYS A 73 -11.24 -2.47 -4.62
C CYS A 73 -11.58 -2.16 -6.08
N ARG A 74 -12.46 -1.19 -6.32
CA ARG A 74 -12.88 -0.78 -7.67
C ARG A 74 -12.09 0.40 -8.21
N MET A 75 -11.32 1.08 -7.36
CA MET A 75 -10.43 2.17 -7.76
C MET A 75 -8.98 1.69 -7.74
N PRO A 76 -8.04 2.46 -8.33
CA PRO A 76 -6.62 2.09 -8.24
C PRO A 76 -6.17 1.95 -6.78
N LEU A 77 -5.43 0.87 -6.50
CA LEU A 77 -4.92 0.55 -5.17
C LEU A 77 -3.41 0.71 -5.15
N CYS A 78 -2.91 1.46 -4.17
CA CYS A 78 -1.49 1.58 -3.88
C CYS A 78 -1.20 0.87 -2.56
N TYR A 79 -0.19 0.01 -2.55
CA TYR A 79 0.22 -0.71 -1.35
C TYR A 79 1.57 -0.21 -0.84
N ALA A 80 1.71 -0.07 0.48
CA ALA A 80 2.95 0.27 1.15
C ALA A 80 3.16 -0.64 2.36
N GLY A 81 4.40 -1.05 2.60
CA GLY A 81 4.78 -1.79 3.80
C GLY A 81 5.60 -3.05 3.52
N GLY A 82 6.80 -3.09 4.08
CA GLY A 82 7.65 -4.29 4.05
C GLY A 82 8.26 -4.64 2.70
N VAL A 83 8.21 -3.76 1.72
CA VAL A 83 8.73 -4.02 0.38
C VAL A 83 10.23 -3.71 0.34
N ARG A 84 11.04 -4.72 -0.01
CA ARG A 84 12.50 -4.62 -0.04
C ARG A 84 13.14 -5.12 -1.31
N THR A 85 12.43 -5.87 -2.13
CA THR A 85 12.98 -6.49 -3.34
C THR A 85 12.09 -6.24 -4.55
N ALA A 86 12.70 -6.28 -5.74
CA ALA A 86 11.95 -6.13 -6.98
C ALA A 86 10.99 -7.30 -7.21
N GLU A 87 11.33 -8.50 -6.72
CA GLU A 87 10.46 -9.67 -6.79
C GLU A 87 9.19 -9.47 -6.01
N GLN A 88 9.28 -8.84 -4.82
CA GLN A 88 8.10 -8.51 -4.02
C GLN A 88 7.20 -7.51 -4.73
N VAL A 89 7.79 -6.50 -5.35
CA VAL A 89 7.03 -5.51 -6.13
C VAL A 89 6.27 -6.19 -7.26
N GLU A 90 6.94 -7.03 -8.03
CA GLU A 90 6.33 -7.76 -9.14
C GLU A 90 5.20 -8.66 -8.66
N ARG A 91 5.40 -9.35 -7.54
CA ARG A 91 4.36 -10.20 -6.96
C ARG A 91 3.13 -9.41 -6.52
N ILE A 92 3.34 -8.27 -5.86
CA ILE A 92 2.23 -7.41 -5.41
C ILE A 92 1.43 -6.88 -6.61
N VAL A 93 2.11 -6.39 -7.64
CA VAL A 93 1.44 -5.89 -8.85
C VAL A 93 0.64 -7.01 -9.52
N SER A 94 1.16 -8.24 -9.52
CA SER A 94 0.47 -9.39 -10.11
C SER A 94 -0.83 -9.73 -9.40
N LEU A 95 -1.01 -9.29 -8.15
CA LEU A 95 -2.24 -9.51 -7.38
C LEU A 95 -3.35 -8.51 -7.70
N GLY A 96 -3.08 -7.51 -8.54
CA GLY A 96 -4.06 -6.50 -8.93
C GLY A 96 -3.84 -5.12 -8.34
N VAL A 97 -2.72 -4.91 -7.64
CA VAL A 97 -2.35 -3.60 -7.11
C VAL A 97 -1.74 -2.77 -8.24
N GLU A 98 -2.19 -1.53 -8.39
CA GLU A 98 -1.71 -0.66 -9.47
C GLU A 98 -0.35 -0.04 -9.17
N LYS A 99 -0.12 0.35 -7.90
CA LYS A 99 1.12 0.99 -7.49
C LYS A 99 1.65 0.38 -6.21
N VAL A 100 2.97 0.32 -6.10
CA VAL A 100 3.67 -0.11 -4.88
C VAL A 100 4.54 1.04 -4.40
N ALA A 101 4.37 1.43 -3.14
CA ALA A 101 5.13 2.50 -2.51
C ALA A 101 6.32 1.91 -1.75
N ILE A 102 7.49 2.46 -1.99
CA ILE A 102 8.74 2.02 -1.36
C ILE A 102 9.33 3.21 -0.60
N GLY A 103 9.59 3.03 0.69
CA GLY A 103 10.14 4.08 1.54
C GLY A 103 11.59 3.83 1.89
N HIS A 104 11.80 3.29 3.08
CA HIS A 104 13.14 3.09 3.65
C HIS A 104 14.09 2.30 2.75
N ALA A 105 13.61 1.24 2.11
CA ALA A 105 14.42 0.40 1.23
C ALA A 105 14.94 1.18 0.01
N ALA A 106 14.21 2.20 -0.44
CA ALA A 106 14.65 3.03 -1.55
C ALA A 106 15.88 3.88 -1.19
N ILE A 107 15.98 4.26 0.08
CA ILE A 107 17.14 5.01 0.58
C ILE A 107 18.35 4.10 0.75
N GLU A 108 18.15 2.93 1.34
CA GLU A 108 19.23 1.95 1.58
C GLU A 108 19.75 1.31 0.30
N THR A 109 18.86 1.02 -0.63
CA THR A 109 19.19 0.32 -1.87
C THR A 109 18.51 1.00 -3.05
N PRO A 110 19.06 2.13 -3.55
CA PRO A 110 18.43 2.88 -4.66
C PRO A 110 18.24 2.05 -5.94
N GLU A 111 19.07 1.04 -6.16
CA GLU A 111 18.97 0.15 -7.31
C GLU A 111 17.64 -0.62 -7.35
N LEU A 112 17.01 -0.78 -6.19
CA LEU A 112 15.69 -1.41 -6.08
C LEU A 112 14.65 -0.69 -6.95
N ILE A 113 14.69 0.63 -6.97
CA ILE A 113 13.74 1.43 -7.76
C ILE A 113 13.90 1.12 -9.25
N SER A 114 15.15 1.11 -9.74
CA SER A 114 15.42 0.81 -11.15
C SER A 114 15.02 -0.61 -11.52
N ASP A 115 15.33 -1.59 -10.67
CA ASP A 115 15.00 -2.99 -10.89
C ASP A 115 13.48 -3.20 -10.91
N ALA A 116 12.79 -2.63 -9.94
CA ALA A 116 11.34 -2.74 -9.87
C ALA A 116 10.68 -2.08 -11.07
N ALA A 117 11.14 -0.89 -11.45
CA ALA A 117 10.60 -0.16 -12.60
C ALA A 117 10.78 -0.93 -13.91
N ARG A 118 11.90 -1.65 -14.07
CA ARG A 118 12.10 -2.50 -15.25
C ARG A 118 11.12 -3.67 -15.31
N ARG A 119 10.69 -4.17 -14.16
CA ARG A 119 9.79 -5.33 -14.09
C ARG A 119 8.32 -4.96 -14.25
N VAL A 120 7.89 -3.84 -13.65
CA VAL A 120 6.46 -3.49 -13.61
C VAL A 120 6.12 -2.16 -14.29
N GLY A 121 7.12 -1.40 -14.69
CA GLY A 121 6.92 -0.07 -15.30
C GLY A 121 7.04 1.06 -14.27
N ASN A 122 7.52 2.22 -14.75
CA ASN A 122 7.75 3.38 -13.88
C ASN A 122 6.49 3.87 -13.19
N GLN A 123 5.35 3.79 -13.87
CA GLN A 123 4.07 4.28 -13.36
C GLN A 123 3.54 3.48 -12.18
N SER A 124 4.08 2.28 -11.94
CA SER A 124 3.66 1.42 -10.83
C SER A 124 4.52 1.57 -9.58
N ILE A 125 5.51 2.45 -9.60
CA ILE A 125 6.41 2.65 -8.47
C ILE A 125 6.20 4.05 -7.88
N VAL A 126 6.05 4.10 -6.56
CA VAL A 126 5.96 5.35 -5.80
C VAL A 126 7.05 5.34 -4.73
N VAL A 127 7.80 6.42 -4.62
CA VAL A 127 8.78 6.57 -3.54
C VAL A 127 8.18 7.45 -2.46
N VAL A 128 8.19 6.95 -1.22
CA VAL A 128 7.69 7.69 -0.07
C VAL A 128 8.88 8.31 0.66
N MET A 129 8.83 9.61 0.85
CA MET A 129 9.85 10.36 1.58
C MET A 129 9.24 10.98 2.83
N ASP A 130 9.81 10.66 3.97
CA ASP A 130 9.37 11.19 5.26
C ASP A 130 10.17 12.43 5.67
#